data_92f004a13fb4092418314b380f1156ef
#
_entry.id   92f004a13fb4092418314b380f1156ef
#
_cell.length_a   1.000
_cell.length_b   1.000
_cell.length_c   1.000
_cell.angle_alpha   90.00
_cell.angle_beta   90.00
_cell.angle_gamma   90.00
#
_symmetry.space_group_name_H-M   'P 1'
#
loop_
_entity.id
_entity.type
_entity.pdbx_description
1 polymer ?
#
loop_
_entity_poly.entity_id
_entity_poly.type
_entity_poly.pdbx_seq_one_letter_code
_entity_poly.pdbx_strand_id
1 'polypeptide(L)'
;MGKRCNRCDELKSHDLFSVQRQNKGGYSHICKACVVQRNAEYWRTPIGRMSQVYAVQQVCSRQRGHPAPAYTRKELTNWALSQGLFALTDAWRDSGYEKDLAPSVDRLDPNQGYAFGNVRLVTWKENNEKAYEDRKACAHVTKQNRKVRQLTLHGELVKEFDSIAAASRATGIQRTNINAMCAGRPQYKSVGGFLWEHG
;
A
#
# COMPACT_ATOMS: atom_id res chain seq x y z
N MET A 1 7.12 41.29 -6.92
CA MET A 1 8.15 40.81 -7.86
C MET A 1 7.83 39.38 -8.29
N GLY A 2 8.02 39.06 -9.56
CA GLY A 2 7.71 37.74 -10.11
C GLY A 2 8.94 37.07 -10.70
N LYS A 3 8.85 35.74 -10.88
CA LYS A 3 9.86 34.91 -11.53
C LYS A 3 9.24 34.17 -12.73
N ARG A 4 9.97 34.11 -13.85
CA ARG A 4 9.55 33.38 -15.04
C ARG A 4 9.82 31.88 -14.85
N CYS A 5 8.81 31.06 -15.15
CA CYS A 5 8.93 29.61 -15.10
C CYS A 5 9.61 29.09 -16.38
N ASN A 6 10.70 28.29 -16.25
CA ASN A 6 11.42 27.77 -17.42
C ASN A 6 10.64 26.70 -18.21
N ARG A 7 9.44 26.27 -17.77
CA ARG A 7 8.66 25.25 -18.47
C ARG A 7 7.42 25.81 -19.17
N CYS A 8 6.63 26.66 -18.49
CA CYS A 8 5.43 27.28 -19.09
C CYS A 8 5.69 28.73 -19.59
N ASP A 9 6.88 29.24 -19.38
CA ASP A 9 7.32 30.60 -19.73
C ASP A 9 6.48 31.76 -19.16
N GLU A 10 5.60 31.48 -18.19
CA GLU A 10 4.77 32.47 -17.54
C GLU A 10 5.51 33.13 -16.37
N LEU A 11 5.28 34.46 -16.22
CA LEU A 11 5.72 35.25 -15.06
C LEU A 11 4.76 34.95 -13.90
N LYS A 12 5.27 34.42 -12.79
CA LYS A 12 4.49 34.03 -11.63
C LYS A 12 5.10 34.57 -10.34
N SER A 13 4.29 34.74 -9.32
CA SER A 13 4.78 35.17 -8.01
C SER A 13 5.65 34.09 -7.35
N HIS A 14 6.55 34.49 -6.45
CA HIS A 14 7.56 33.57 -5.85
C HIS A 14 6.95 32.45 -5.03
N ASP A 15 5.78 32.64 -4.41
CA ASP A 15 5.04 31.61 -3.64
C ASP A 15 4.62 30.39 -4.48
N LEU A 16 4.52 30.57 -5.82
CA LEU A 16 4.24 29.49 -6.77
C LEU A 16 5.48 28.66 -7.15
N PHE A 17 6.64 28.96 -6.58
CA PHE A 17 7.86 28.18 -6.73
C PHE A 17 8.27 27.55 -5.39
N SER A 18 8.88 26.37 -5.44
CA SER A 18 9.46 25.76 -4.25
C SER A 18 10.76 26.46 -3.86
N VAL A 19 10.98 26.65 -2.56
CA VAL A 19 12.24 27.19 -2.06
C VAL A 19 13.37 26.19 -2.34
N GLN A 20 14.44 26.65 -2.96
CA GLN A 20 15.66 25.90 -3.25
C GLN A 20 16.87 26.81 -3.00
N ARG A 21 17.39 26.79 -1.77
CA ARG A 21 18.44 27.72 -1.30
C ARG A 21 19.73 27.67 -2.12
N GLN A 22 20.03 26.53 -2.76
CA GLN A 22 21.20 26.37 -3.64
C GLN A 22 21.07 27.09 -4.98
N ASN A 23 19.87 27.50 -5.38
CA ASN A 23 19.65 28.21 -6.63
C ASN A 23 19.86 29.71 -6.44
N LYS A 24 20.39 30.38 -7.48
CA LYS A 24 20.44 31.85 -7.51
C LYS A 24 19.02 32.42 -7.40
N GLY A 25 18.78 33.20 -6.35
CA GLY A 25 17.45 33.74 -6.01
C GLY A 25 16.61 32.85 -5.08
N GLY A 26 17.11 31.70 -4.62
CA GLY A 26 16.50 30.89 -3.54
C GLY A 26 15.28 30.06 -3.94
N TYR A 27 14.90 30.03 -5.22
CA TYR A 27 13.69 29.33 -5.70
C TYR A 27 13.99 28.39 -6.86
N SER A 28 13.14 27.37 -7.01
CA SER A 28 13.14 26.45 -8.16
C SER A 28 13.04 27.20 -9.49
N HIS A 29 13.62 26.67 -10.55
CA HIS A 29 13.49 27.22 -11.91
C HIS A 29 12.14 26.92 -12.57
N ILE A 30 11.37 25.99 -12.02
CA ILE A 30 10.08 25.53 -12.54
C ILE A 30 9.01 25.76 -11.46
N CYS A 31 7.85 26.29 -11.83
CA CYS A 31 6.75 26.51 -10.90
C CYS A 31 6.14 25.19 -10.39
N LYS A 32 5.47 25.22 -9.24
CA LYS A 32 4.87 24.04 -8.58
C LYS A 32 3.92 23.29 -9.52
N ALA A 33 3.08 24.00 -10.30
CA ALA A 33 2.17 23.38 -11.27
C ALA A 33 2.92 22.59 -12.34
N CYS A 34 3.98 23.17 -12.92
CA CYS A 34 4.81 22.49 -13.92
C CYS A 34 5.60 21.30 -13.33
N VAL A 35 5.98 21.35 -12.05
CA VAL A 35 6.60 20.20 -11.36
C VAL A 35 5.59 19.05 -11.22
N VAL A 36 4.36 19.34 -10.81
CA VAL A 36 3.28 18.34 -10.72
C VAL A 36 3.02 17.69 -12.08
N GLN A 37 2.89 18.48 -13.13
CA GLN A 37 2.68 17.97 -14.48
C GLN A 37 3.85 17.08 -14.94
N ARG A 38 5.10 17.55 -14.80
CA ARG A 38 6.30 16.75 -15.14
C ARG A 38 6.34 15.41 -14.38
N ASN A 39 6.01 15.43 -13.11
CA ASN A 39 5.99 14.23 -12.30
C ASN A 39 4.87 13.29 -12.77
N ALA A 40 3.68 13.80 -13.09
CA ALA A 40 2.59 13.00 -13.65
C ALA A 40 2.99 12.33 -14.97
N GLU A 41 3.64 13.07 -15.87
CA GLU A 41 4.17 12.52 -17.14
C GLU A 41 5.20 11.42 -16.88
N TYR A 42 6.15 11.64 -15.95
CA TYR A 42 7.14 10.62 -15.58
C TYR A 42 6.49 9.36 -15.01
N TRP A 43 5.53 9.50 -14.10
CA TRP A 43 4.84 8.35 -13.48
C TRP A 43 3.99 7.53 -14.48
N ARG A 44 3.68 8.10 -15.64
CA ARG A 44 2.99 7.44 -16.76
C ARG A 44 3.93 6.67 -17.69
N THR A 45 5.24 6.82 -17.54
CA THR A 45 6.22 6.00 -18.27
C THR A 45 6.37 4.62 -17.63
N PRO A 46 6.80 3.57 -18.39
CA PRO A 46 7.09 2.24 -17.82
C PRO A 46 8.05 2.30 -16.63
N ILE A 47 9.15 3.05 -16.77
CA ILE A 47 10.18 3.21 -15.72
C ILE A 47 9.63 3.95 -14.51
N GLY A 48 8.89 5.04 -14.72
CA GLY A 48 8.26 5.79 -13.66
C GLY A 48 7.24 4.94 -12.92
N ARG A 49 6.41 4.19 -13.63
CA ARG A 49 5.41 3.29 -13.01
C ARG A 49 6.07 2.23 -12.15
N MET A 50 7.11 1.56 -12.61
CA MET A 50 7.85 0.58 -11.79
C MET A 50 8.55 1.22 -10.59
N SER A 51 8.97 2.48 -10.71
CA SER A 51 9.51 3.23 -9.56
C SER A 51 8.47 3.45 -8.47
N GLN A 52 7.21 3.77 -8.83
CA GLN A 52 6.10 3.84 -7.86
C GLN A 52 5.80 2.48 -7.23
N VAL A 53 5.70 1.43 -8.06
CA VAL A 53 5.44 0.07 -7.58
C VAL A 53 6.51 -0.34 -6.58
N TYR A 54 7.78 -0.15 -6.88
CA TYR A 54 8.87 -0.47 -5.97
C TYR A 54 8.80 0.29 -4.64
N ALA A 55 8.52 1.59 -4.67
CA ALA A 55 8.36 2.39 -3.46
C ALA A 55 7.20 1.87 -2.57
N VAL A 56 6.07 1.50 -3.20
CA VAL A 56 4.94 0.88 -2.48
C VAL A 56 5.32 -0.48 -1.90
N GLN A 57 6.05 -1.31 -2.63
CA GLN A 57 6.53 -2.62 -2.13
C GLN A 57 7.39 -2.48 -0.88
N GLN A 58 8.31 -1.50 -0.84
CA GLN A 58 9.14 -1.23 0.34
C GLN A 58 8.29 -0.85 1.57
N VAL A 59 7.31 0.03 1.38
CA VAL A 59 6.39 0.43 2.46
C VAL A 59 5.54 -0.75 2.93
N CYS A 60 4.95 -1.49 2.00
CA CYS A 60 4.11 -2.65 2.29
C CYS A 60 4.87 -3.79 2.96
N SER A 61 6.13 -4.06 2.56
CA SER A 61 6.98 -5.05 3.22
C SER A 61 7.17 -4.70 4.70
N ARG A 62 7.55 -3.46 4.98
CA ARG A 62 7.73 -2.97 6.37
C ARG A 62 6.45 -3.07 7.19
N GLN A 63 5.31 -2.67 6.61
CA GLN A 63 4.01 -2.74 7.31
C GLN A 63 3.56 -4.16 7.64
N ARG A 64 3.96 -5.13 6.82
CA ARG A 64 3.61 -6.56 6.98
C ARG A 64 4.64 -7.34 7.76
N GLY A 65 5.77 -6.74 8.17
CA GLY A 65 6.86 -7.43 8.84
C GLY A 65 7.68 -8.34 7.91
N HIS A 66 7.58 -8.15 6.59
CA HIS A 66 8.41 -8.85 5.61
C HIS A 66 9.75 -8.14 5.41
N PRO A 67 10.79 -8.86 4.98
CA PRO A 67 12.04 -8.23 4.55
C PRO A 67 11.78 -7.28 3.38
N ALA A 68 12.71 -6.36 3.14
CA ALA A 68 12.70 -5.51 1.95
C ALA A 68 12.63 -6.37 0.67
N PRO A 69 12.12 -5.83 -0.46
CA PRO A 69 12.14 -6.56 -1.72
C PRO A 69 13.54 -7.10 -2.05
N ALA A 70 13.62 -8.37 -2.44
CA ALA A 70 14.88 -9.07 -2.74
C ALA A 70 15.51 -8.66 -4.09
N TYR A 71 15.18 -7.48 -4.58
CA TYR A 71 15.68 -6.88 -5.82
C TYR A 71 15.73 -5.36 -5.70
N THR A 72 16.53 -4.73 -6.54
CA THR A 72 16.56 -3.27 -6.67
C THR A 72 15.46 -2.77 -7.59
N ARG A 73 15.20 -1.45 -7.57
CA ARG A 73 14.27 -0.80 -8.51
C ARG A 73 14.65 -1.06 -9.98
N LYS A 74 15.95 -1.06 -10.30
CA LYS A 74 16.44 -1.30 -11.67
C LYS A 74 16.17 -2.73 -12.12
N GLU A 75 16.43 -3.71 -11.26
CA GLU A 75 16.16 -5.12 -11.53
C GLU A 75 14.67 -5.38 -11.70
N LEU A 76 13.81 -4.81 -10.83
CA LEU A 76 12.36 -4.88 -10.99
C LEU A 76 11.90 -4.33 -12.34
N THR A 77 12.45 -3.18 -12.76
CA THR A 77 12.10 -2.58 -14.05
C THR A 77 12.52 -3.48 -15.21
N ASN A 78 13.75 -4.00 -15.21
CA ASN A 78 14.23 -4.89 -16.25
C ASN A 78 13.42 -6.19 -16.31
N TRP A 79 13.12 -6.79 -15.18
CA TRP A 79 12.24 -7.97 -15.09
C TRP A 79 10.86 -7.65 -15.65
N ALA A 80 10.22 -6.56 -15.24
CA ALA A 80 8.89 -6.20 -15.73
C ALA A 80 8.88 -5.95 -17.25
N LEU A 81 9.95 -5.39 -17.80
CA LEU A 81 10.09 -5.24 -19.26
C LEU A 81 10.12 -6.59 -19.97
N SER A 82 10.81 -7.59 -19.43
CA SER A 82 10.81 -8.95 -19.98
C SER A 82 9.47 -9.68 -19.83
N GLN A 83 8.62 -9.22 -18.90
CA GLN A 83 7.26 -9.77 -18.67
C GLN A 83 6.17 -9.05 -19.47
N GLY A 84 6.52 -8.11 -20.36
CA GLY A 84 5.53 -7.42 -21.19
C GLY A 84 5.03 -6.07 -20.64
N LEU A 85 5.82 -5.40 -19.80
CA LEU A 85 5.47 -4.09 -19.23
C LEU A 85 5.07 -3.05 -20.29
N PHE A 86 5.69 -3.07 -21.48
CA PHE A 86 5.32 -2.15 -22.56
C PHE A 86 3.88 -2.32 -22.97
N ALA A 87 3.43 -3.56 -23.22
CA ALA A 87 2.06 -3.84 -23.65
C ALA A 87 1.03 -3.35 -22.59
N LEU A 88 1.28 -3.61 -21.30
CA LEU A 88 0.43 -3.10 -20.23
C LEU A 88 0.44 -1.56 -20.14
N THR A 89 1.59 -0.94 -20.36
CA THR A 89 1.70 0.54 -20.30
C THR A 89 1.00 1.17 -21.50
N ASP A 90 1.07 0.56 -22.67
CA ASP A 90 0.37 1.02 -23.89
C ASP A 90 -1.14 0.91 -23.71
N ALA A 91 -1.65 -0.25 -23.28
CA ALA A 91 -3.06 -0.42 -22.97
C ALA A 91 -3.56 0.59 -21.91
N TRP A 92 -2.75 0.85 -20.89
CA TRP A 92 -3.07 1.85 -19.87
C TRP A 92 -3.10 3.28 -20.45
N ARG A 93 -2.17 3.63 -21.31
CA ARG A 93 -2.16 4.93 -22.02
C ARG A 93 -3.38 5.08 -22.91
N ASP A 94 -3.70 4.04 -23.70
CA ASP A 94 -4.77 4.07 -24.68
C ASP A 94 -6.16 4.15 -24.01
N SER A 95 -6.29 3.68 -22.77
CA SER A 95 -7.48 3.87 -21.92
C SER A 95 -7.63 5.29 -21.34
N GLY A 96 -6.69 6.21 -21.60
CA GLY A 96 -6.66 7.50 -20.92
C GLY A 96 -6.13 7.44 -19.49
N TYR A 97 -5.33 6.43 -19.19
CA TYR A 97 -4.74 6.16 -17.87
C TYR A 97 -5.76 5.74 -16.80
N GLU A 98 -6.74 4.92 -17.18
CA GLU A 98 -7.68 4.32 -16.25
C GLU A 98 -6.92 3.52 -15.17
N LYS A 99 -7.30 3.73 -13.90
CA LYS A 99 -6.62 3.14 -12.76
C LYS A 99 -6.57 1.62 -12.82
N ASP A 100 -7.64 1.00 -13.27
CA ASP A 100 -7.79 -0.47 -13.30
C ASP A 100 -6.77 -1.14 -14.23
N LEU A 101 -6.39 -0.46 -15.30
CA LEU A 101 -5.41 -0.94 -16.28
C LEU A 101 -3.96 -0.56 -15.93
N ALA A 102 -3.73 0.20 -14.87
CA ALA A 102 -2.38 0.61 -14.49
C ALA A 102 -1.49 -0.61 -14.18
N PRO A 103 -0.27 -0.73 -14.77
CA PRO A 103 0.64 -1.82 -14.48
C PRO A 103 0.94 -1.93 -12.99
N SER A 104 0.91 -3.13 -12.47
CA SER A 104 1.12 -3.46 -11.06
C SER A 104 1.95 -4.74 -10.93
N VAL A 105 2.42 -5.03 -9.73
CA VAL A 105 3.12 -6.27 -9.41
C VAL A 105 2.48 -6.91 -8.19
N ASP A 106 1.96 -8.10 -8.37
CA ASP A 106 1.31 -8.90 -7.36
C ASP A 106 2.25 -9.99 -6.83
N ARG A 107 2.02 -10.45 -5.61
CA ARG A 107 2.70 -11.62 -5.02
C ARG A 107 1.87 -12.88 -5.27
N LEU A 108 2.54 -13.96 -5.66
CA LEU A 108 1.89 -15.27 -5.81
C LEU A 108 1.42 -15.80 -4.45
N ASP A 109 2.32 -15.85 -3.48
CA ASP A 109 2.04 -16.18 -2.08
C ASP A 109 2.04 -14.90 -1.23
N PRO A 110 0.89 -14.50 -0.64
CA PRO A 110 0.79 -13.30 0.18
C PRO A 110 1.58 -13.37 1.50
N ASN A 111 2.00 -14.57 1.95
CA ASN A 111 2.75 -14.78 3.18
C ASN A 111 4.27 -14.62 2.99
N GLN A 112 4.73 -14.59 1.75
CA GLN A 112 6.14 -14.36 1.42
C GLN A 112 6.41 -12.91 1.03
N GLY A 113 7.67 -12.51 1.10
CA GLY A 113 8.13 -11.19 0.64
C GLY A 113 8.17 -11.07 -0.89
N TYR A 114 8.57 -9.89 -1.36
CA TYR A 114 8.75 -9.64 -2.79
C TYR A 114 10.08 -10.20 -3.27
N ALA A 115 10.04 -11.23 -4.11
CA ALA A 115 11.17 -11.86 -4.79
C ALA A 115 10.71 -12.31 -6.20
N PHE A 116 11.61 -12.41 -7.19
CA PHE A 116 11.23 -12.77 -8.58
C PHE A 116 10.51 -14.12 -8.69
N GLY A 117 10.79 -15.08 -7.80
CA GLY A 117 10.04 -16.34 -7.72
C GLY A 117 8.63 -16.21 -7.12
N ASN A 118 8.30 -15.08 -6.52
CA ASN A 118 7.04 -14.82 -5.84
C ASN A 118 6.26 -13.62 -6.37
N VAL A 119 6.62 -13.09 -7.55
CA VAL A 119 5.91 -11.94 -8.14
C VAL A 119 5.50 -12.21 -9.57
N ARG A 120 4.40 -11.56 -9.99
CA ARG A 120 3.93 -11.52 -11.37
C ARG A 120 3.55 -10.09 -11.76
N LEU A 121 3.75 -9.76 -13.03
CA LEU A 121 3.29 -8.49 -13.61
C LEU A 121 1.81 -8.64 -13.98
N VAL A 122 1.00 -7.70 -13.54
CA VAL A 122 -0.48 -7.70 -13.70
C VAL A 122 -0.99 -6.27 -13.83
N THR A 123 -2.27 -6.09 -14.08
CA THR A 123 -2.96 -4.81 -13.93
C THR A 123 -3.26 -4.51 -12.45
N TRP A 124 -3.54 -3.26 -12.14
CA TRP A 124 -3.99 -2.86 -10.79
C TRP A 124 -5.30 -3.57 -10.40
N LYS A 125 -6.22 -3.75 -11.35
CA LYS A 125 -7.49 -4.46 -11.14
C LYS A 125 -7.26 -5.90 -10.70
N GLU A 126 -6.49 -6.67 -11.47
CA GLU A 126 -6.16 -8.07 -11.15
C GLU A 126 -5.48 -8.20 -9.78
N ASN A 127 -4.53 -7.31 -9.47
CA ASN A 127 -3.86 -7.28 -8.17
C ASN A 127 -4.86 -7.01 -7.01
N ASN A 128 -5.80 -6.09 -7.23
CA ASN A 128 -6.80 -5.73 -6.22
C ASN A 128 -7.86 -6.82 -6.03
N GLU A 129 -8.29 -7.46 -7.11
CA GLU A 129 -9.22 -8.60 -7.07
C GLU A 129 -8.61 -9.77 -6.30
N LYS A 130 -7.37 -10.15 -6.62
CA LYS A 130 -6.66 -11.18 -5.84
C LYS A 130 -6.49 -10.80 -4.38
N ALA A 131 -6.11 -9.56 -4.08
CA ALA A 131 -6.01 -9.10 -2.70
C ALA A 131 -7.35 -9.12 -1.95
N TYR A 132 -8.47 -8.98 -2.65
CA TYR A 132 -9.80 -9.16 -2.07
C TYR A 132 -10.09 -10.62 -1.76
N GLU A 133 -9.81 -11.55 -2.71
CA GLU A 133 -10.00 -12.99 -2.52
C GLU A 133 -9.06 -13.54 -1.42
N ASP A 134 -7.80 -13.14 -1.40
CA ASP A 134 -6.85 -13.50 -0.34
C ASP A 134 -7.36 -13.08 1.06
N ARG A 135 -7.96 -11.89 1.18
CA ARG A 135 -8.57 -11.43 2.44
C ARG A 135 -9.80 -12.23 2.81
N LYS A 136 -10.65 -12.56 1.83
CA LYS A 136 -11.87 -13.37 2.04
C LYS A 136 -11.53 -14.79 2.48
N ALA A 137 -10.49 -15.37 1.87
CA ALA A 137 -9.98 -16.69 2.21
C ALA A 137 -9.12 -16.72 3.49
N CYS A 138 -8.87 -15.55 4.13
CA CYS A 138 -7.93 -15.43 5.26
C CYS A 138 -6.52 -15.98 4.94
N ALA A 139 -6.11 -15.88 3.68
CA ALA A 139 -4.88 -16.48 3.16
C ALA A 139 -3.59 -15.87 3.76
N HIS A 140 -3.68 -14.74 4.45
CA HIS A 140 -2.56 -14.12 5.14
C HIS A 140 -2.97 -13.49 6.47
N VAL A 141 -2.07 -13.55 7.44
CA VAL A 141 -2.27 -12.90 8.74
C VAL A 141 -1.96 -11.41 8.60
N THR A 142 -3.00 -10.60 8.62
CA THR A 142 -2.89 -9.14 8.80
C THR A 142 -3.24 -8.79 10.24
N LYS A 143 -2.97 -7.54 10.67
CA LYS A 143 -3.49 -7.03 11.96
C LYS A 143 -5.01 -7.20 12.11
N GLN A 144 -5.75 -7.26 10.99
CA GLN A 144 -7.20 -7.45 10.96
C GLN A 144 -7.62 -8.93 11.03
N ASN A 145 -6.75 -9.84 10.58
CA ASN A 145 -6.98 -11.29 10.57
C ASN A 145 -6.15 -12.02 11.66
N ARG A 146 -5.79 -11.29 12.71
CA ARG A 146 -5.09 -11.87 13.84
C ARG A 146 -6.06 -12.76 14.62
N LYS A 147 -5.64 -13.98 14.92
CA LYS A 147 -6.42 -14.89 15.75
C LYS A 147 -6.77 -14.26 17.09
N VAL A 148 -7.91 -14.58 17.61
CA VAL A 148 -8.43 -14.06 18.87
C VAL A 148 -8.96 -15.21 19.71
N ARG A 149 -8.57 -15.25 20.97
CA ARG A 149 -9.01 -16.23 21.94
C ARG A 149 -10.06 -15.62 22.86
N GLN A 150 -11.14 -16.33 23.02
CA GLN A 150 -12.16 -16.08 24.02
C GLN A 150 -11.84 -16.93 25.24
N LEU A 151 -11.71 -16.32 26.40
CA LEU A 151 -11.37 -16.99 27.65
C LEU A 151 -12.48 -16.75 28.68
N THR A 152 -12.65 -17.71 29.60
CA THR A 152 -13.45 -17.48 30.82
C THR A 152 -12.83 -16.35 31.66
N LEU A 153 -13.55 -15.85 32.66
CA LEU A 153 -13.00 -14.88 33.64
C LEU A 153 -11.85 -15.45 34.47
N HIS A 154 -11.68 -16.78 34.49
CA HIS A 154 -10.59 -17.48 35.14
C HIS A 154 -9.40 -17.80 34.21
N GLY A 155 -9.47 -17.31 32.91
CA GLY A 155 -8.39 -17.47 31.94
C GLY A 155 -8.40 -18.79 31.15
N GLU A 156 -9.43 -19.62 31.27
CA GLU A 156 -9.55 -20.87 30.51
C GLU A 156 -10.04 -20.61 29.09
N LEU A 157 -9.46 -21.29 28.11
CA LEU A 157 -9.82 -21.14 26.70
C LEU A 157 -11.23 -21.68 26.43
N VAL A 158 -12.13 -20.80 25.97
CA VAL A 158 -13.49 -21.18 25.53
C VAL A 158 -13.47 -21.49 24.04
N LYS A 159 -12.90 -20.57 23.22
CA LYS A 159 -12.88 -20.72 21.76
C LYS A 159 -11.80 -19.84 21.14
N GLU A 160 -11.23 -20.31 20.02
CA GLU A 160 -10.37 -19.52 19.15
C GLU A 160 -11.12 -19.11 17.88
N PHE A 161 -10.89 -17.88 17.41
CA PHE A 161 -11.48 -17.32 16.20
C PHE A 161 -10.36 -16.78 15.29
N ASP A 162 -10.52 -16.88 13.97
CA ASP A 162 -9.53 -16.43 13.00
C ASP A 162 -9.34 -14.91 12.97
N SER A 163 -10.29 -14.14 13.53
CA SER A 163 -10.20 -12.68 13.62
C SER A 163 -11.20 -12.11 14.62
N ILE A 164 -10.98 -10.86 15.06
CA ILE A 164 -11.96 -10.10 15.84
C ILE A 164 -13.32 -10.00 15.11
N ALA A 165 -13.30 -9.90 13.77
CA ALA A 165 -14.53 -9.86 12.99
C ALA A 165 -15.31 -11.18 13.04
N ALA A 166 -14.60 -12.33 13.01
CA ALA A 166 -15.21 -13.65 13.16
C ALA A 166 -15.78 -13.84 14.57
N ALA A 167 -15.04 -13.45 15.60
CA ALA A 167 -15.49 -13.47 17.00
C ALA A 167 -16.75 -12.61 17.19
N SER A 168 -16.75 -11.40 16.67
CA SER A 168 -17.91 -10.48 16.75
C SER A 168 -19.16 -11.05 16.08
N ARG A 169 -19.04 -11.63 14.89
CA ARG A 169 -20.18 -12.29 14.21
C ARG A 169 -20.71 -13.50 14.98
N ALA A 170 -19.83 -14.29 15.56
CA ALA A 170 -20.21 -15.50 16.28
C ALA A 170 -20.84 -15.23 17.64
N THR A 171 -20.44 -14.14 18.31
CA THR A 171 -20.86 -13.84 19.70
C THR A 171 -21.84 -12.66 19.80
N GLY A 172 -22.04 -11.89 18.72
CA GLY A 172 -22.83 -10.66 18.75
C GLY A 172 -22.15 -9.47 19.46
N ILE A 173 -20.95 -9.67 20.01
CA ILE A 173 -20.19 -8.62 20.72
C ILE A 173 -19.57 -7.65 19.71
N GLN A 174 -19.66 -6.35 19.99
CA GLN A 174 -19.10 -5.33 19.10
C GLN A 174 -17.57 -5.46 18.92
N ARG A 175 -17.11 -5.40 17.65
CA ARG A 175 -15.70 -5.48 17.27
C ARG A 175 -14.80 -4.52 18.04
N THR A 176 -15.28 -3.29 18.27
CA THR A 176 -14.55 -2.24 19.00
C THR A 176 -14.24 -2.65 20.44
N ASN A 177 -15.17 -3.33 21.09
CA ASN A 177 -15.01 -3.77 22.48
C ASN A 177 -14.02 -4.95 22.58
N ILE A 178 -14.15 -5.95 21.69
CA ILE A 178 -13.20 -7.07 21.63
C ILE A 178 -11.78 -6.53 21.35
N ASN A 179 -11.65 -5.64 20.36
CA ASN A 179 -10.35 -5.03 20.02
C ASN A 179 -9.75 -4.22 21.18
N ALA A 180 -10.59 -3.47 21.90
CA ALA A 180 -10.12 -2.67 23.03
C ALA A 180 -9.59 -3.55 24.16
N MET A 181 -10.21 -4.70 24.42
CA MET A 181 -9.74 -5.63 25.41
C MET A 181 -8.47 -6.36 24.97
N CYS A 182 -8.40 -6.86 23.73
CA CYS A 182 -7.19 -7.44 23.15
C CYS A 182 -6.01 -6.46 23.15
N ALA A 183 -6.28 -5.15 23.08
CA ALA A 183 -5.28 -4.09 23.17
C ALA A 183 -4.88 -3.73 24.62
N GLY A 184 -5.41 -4.43 25.62
CA GLY A 184 -5.09 -4.20 27.03
C GLY A 184 -5.58 -2.89 27.59
N ARG A 185 -6.67 -2.30 27.05
CA ARG A 185 -7.19 -1.02 27.57
C ARG A 185 -7.76 -1.20 28.97
N PRO A 186 -7.30 -0.45 29.99
CA PRO A 186 -7.58 -0.73 31.41
C PRO A 186 -9.07 -0.60 31.81
N GLN A 187 -9.88 0.13 31.04
CA GLN A 187 -11.31 0.25 31.28
C GLN A 187 -12.12 -1.00 30.90
N TYR A 188 -11.53 -1.93 30.13
CA TYR A 188 -12.16 -3.17 29.72
C TYR A 188 -11.64 -4.33 30.54
N LYS A 189 -12.33 -4.63 31.67
CA LYS A 189 -11.97 -5.78 32.53
C LYS A 189 -12.54 -7.10 32.02
N SER A 190 -13.67 -7.05 31.33
CA SER A 190 -14.28 -8.15 30.57
C SER A 190 -15.18 -7.58 29.49
N VAL A 191 -15.46 -8.37 28.45
CA VAL A 191 -16.32 -7.98 27.34
C VAL A 191 -17.26 -9.14 27.01
N GLY A 192 -18.57 -8.91 27.19
CA GLY A 192 -19.60 -9.94 27.01
C GLY A 192 -19.49 -11.09 28.01
N GLY A 193 -18.91 -10.85 29.20
CA GLY A 193 -18.70 -11.88 30.22
C GLY A 193 -17.43 -12.72 30.01
N PHE A 194 -16.57 -12.36 29.07
CA PHE A 194 -15.35 -13.08 28.70
C PHE A 194 -14.12 -12.17 28.72
N LEU A 195 -12.94 -12.79 28.84
CA LEU A 195 -11.68 -12.14 28.51
C LEU A 195 -11.34 -12.42 27.05
N TRP A 196 -10.60 -11.49 26.44
CA TRP A 196 -10.21 -11.58 25.03
C TRP A 196 -8.74 -11.20 24.86
N GLU A 197 -8.01 -12.05 24.17
CA GLU A 197 -6.59 -11.81 23.84
C GLU A 197 -6.29 -12.16 22.38
N HIS A 198 -5.18 -11.65 21.88
CA HIS A 198 -4.65 -12.10 20.60
C HIS A 198 -3.95 -13.46 20.76
N GLY A 199 -4.24 -14.39 19.82
CA GLY A 199 -3.58 -15.68 19.71
C GLY A 199 -2.22 -15.55 19.01
#